data_dee591562fe8d302aa1e936f34677563
#
_entry.id   dee591562fe8d302aa1e936f34677563
#
_cell.length_a   1.000
_cell.length_b   1.000
_cell.length_c   1.000
_cell.angle_alpha   90.00
_cell.angle_beta   90.00
_cell.angle_gamma   90.00
#
_symmetry.space_group_name_H-M   'P 1'
#
loop_
_entity.id
_entity.type
_entity.pdbx_description
1 polymer ?
#
loop_
_entity_poly.entity_id
_entity_poly.type
_entity_poly.pdbx_seq_one_letter_code
_entity_poly.pdbx_strand_id
1 'polypeptide(L)'
;LFKTSFDKVIHPSTVDFSIVLVIVLAVSILIKLWMAFFNKSLGKKINSSALEATAADSRNDVISTSAVLVSAVISHFFKINLDGYMGIAVAVFILYSGIGLVKDTLDPLLGKAPEPELVDYIQKKILSYDGVLGTHDLMIHDYGPGRKFASVHVEMAAEGDVLKSHDVIDNIERDFLSKDNLNIIVHYDPIVTKDDIVNDFRSWLMEQVKSIDPHLSIHDLRIVPGNSHTNLVFDCVMPHCINMSPSELKAEIRRLVNIKYPNYY
;
A
#
# COMPACT_ATOMS: atom_id res chain seq x y z
N LEU A 1 5.13 11.54 32.05
CA LEU A 1 3.92 10.89 32.53
C LEU A 1 4.24 9.57 33.23
N PHE A 2 4.86 8.58 32.56
CA PHE A 2 5.16 7.27 33.13
C PHE A 2 5.98 7.36 34.46
N LYS A 3 7.12 8.10 34.42
CA LYS A 3 7.98 8.29 35.59
C LYS A 3 7.22 8.94 36.76
N THR A 4 6.46 9.98 36.52
CA THR A 4 5.68 10.69 37.55
C THR A 4 4.55 9.84 38.12
N SER A 5 3.89 9.03 37.25
CA SER A 5 2.82 8.13 37.69
C SER A 5 3.39 6.95 38.50
N PHE A 6 4.55 6.42 38.12
CA PHE A 6 5.24 5.38 38.87
C PHE A 6 5.69 5.88 40.27
N ASP A 7 6.19 7.13 40.33
CA ASP A 7 6.55 7.75 41.62
C ASP A 7 5.33 7.92 42.55
N LYS A 8 4.16 8.29 41.96
CA LYS A 8 2.89 8.37 42.72
C LYS A 8 2.35 7.02 43.21
N VAL A 9 2.74 5.91 42.59
CA VAL A 9 2.41 4.57 43.10
C VAL A 9 3.26 4.23 44.34
N ILE A 10 4.55 4.61 44.32
CA ILE A 10 5.48 4.34 45.43
C ILE A 10 5.24 5.32 46.58
N HIS A 11 5.00 6.60 46.24
CA HIS A 11 4.78 7.69 47.20
C HIS A 11 3.41 8.30 46.99
N PRO A 12 2.32 7.68 47.47
CA PRO A 12 0.96 8.15 47.26
C PRO A 12 0.76 9.58 47.81
N SER A 13 0.42 10.50 46.95
CA SER A 13 0.01 11.87 47.30
C SER A 13 -1.50 12.03 47.14
N THR A 14 -2.13 12.74 48.06
CA THR A 14 -3.57 13.06 47.93
C THR A 14 -3.74 14.10 46.84
N VAL A 15 -4.63 13.79 45.87
CA VAL A 15 -5.04 14.78 44.85
C VAL A 15 -6.09 15.70 45.46
N ASP A 16 -5.82 17.01 45.49
CA ASP A 16 -6.80 17.99 45.91
C ASP A 16 -7.97 18.01 44.91
N PHE A 17 -9.12 17.46 45.33
CA PHE A 17 -10.33 17.47 44.54
C PHE A 17 -10.93 18.88 44.51
N SER A 18 -11.01 19.47 43.36
CA SER A 18 -11.66 20.75 43.11
C SER A 18 -12.78 20.62 42.08
N ILE A 19 -13.94 21.19 42.33
CA ILE A 19 -15.03 21.23 41.38
C ILE A 19 -14.62 21.95 40.09
N VAL A 20 -13.74 22.94 40.20
CA VAL A 20 -13.18 23.64 39.07
C VAL A 20 -12.35 22.71 38.17
N LEU A 21 -11.56 21.80 38.76
CA LEU A 21 -10.82 20.79 38.02
C LEU A 21 -11.75 19.87 37.24
N VAL A 22 -12.82 19.40 37.86
CA VAL A 22 -13.84 18.54 37.20
C VAL A 22 -14.48 19.25 36.01
N ILE A 23 -14.87 20.52 36.18
CA ILE A 23 -15.48 21.32 35.10
C ILE A 23 -14.49 21.50 33.94
N VAL A 24 -13.24 21.84 34.23
CA VAL A 24 -12.19 22.04 33.22
C VAL A 24 -11.94 20.73 32.44
N LEU A 25 -11.81 19.59 33.12
CA LEU A 25 -11.64 18.30 32.46
C LEU A 25 -12.86 17.90 31.62
N ALA A 26 -14.07 18.10 32.11
CA ALA A 26 -15.29 17.81 31.37
C ALA A 26 -15.43 18.67 30.11
N VAL A 27 -15.16 19.97 30.19
CA VAL A 27 -15.16 20.86 29.03
C VAL A 27 -14.07 20.44 28.03
N SER A 28 -12.87 20.09 28.51
CA SER A 28 -11.79 19.59 27.65
C SER A 28 -12.20 18.32 26.89
N ILE A 29 -12.84 17.36 27.57
CA ILE A 29 -13.35 16.12 26.95
C ILE A 29 -14.36 16.48 25.83
N LEU A 30 -15.31 17.37 26.09
CA LEU A 30 -16.32 17.77 25.10
C LEU A 30 -15.71 18.41 23.86
N ILE A 31 -14.74 19.32 24.06
CA ILE A 31 -14.03 19.97 22.95
C ILE A 31 -13.25 18.94 22.13
N LYS A 32 -12.51 18.03 22.79
CA LYS A 32 -11.72 16.99 22.11
C LYS A 32 -12.61 15.98 21.39
N LEU A 33 -13.78 15.61 21.96
CA LEU A 33 -14.76 14.80 21.27
C LEU A 33 -15.25 15.47 19.98
N TRP A 34 -15.62 16.73 20.07
CA TRP A 34 -16.02 17.49 18.89
C TRP A 34 -14.91 17.53 17.83
N MET A 35 -13.67 17.80 18.21
CA MET A 35 -12.52 17.80 17.31
C MET A 35 -12.32 16.42 16.66
N ALA A 36 -12.44 15.32 17.44
CA ALA A 36 -12.30 13.97 16.92
C ALA A 36 -13.35 13.66 15.83
N PHE A 37 -14.64 14.01 16.08
CA PHE A 37 -15.71 13.82 15.10
C PHE A 37 -15.54 14.71 13.87
N PHE A 38 -15.19 15.98 14.06
CA PHE A 38 -15.00 16.93 12.99
C PHE A 38 -13.85 16.50 12.06
N ASN A 39 -12.68 16.23 12.62
CA ASN A 39 -11.51 15.81 11.85
C ASN A 39 -11.74 14.46 11.15
N LYS A 40 -12.39 13.49 11.81
CA LYS A 40 -12.73 12.21 11.19
C LYS A 40 -13.70 12.38 10.01
N SER A 41 -14.73 13.22 10.17
CA SER A 41 -15.70 13.45 9.10
C SER A 41 -15.07 14.15 7.90
N LEU A 42 -14.24 15.16 8.16
CA LEU A 42 -13.54 15.90 7.11
C LEU A 42 -12.46 15.03 6.45
N GLY A 43 -11.66 14.30 7.24
CA GLY A 43 -10.62 13.40 6.76
C GLY A 43 -11.15 12.35 5.78
N LYS A 44 -12.29 11.72 6.12
CA LYS A 44 -12.98 10.78 5.22
C LYS A 44 -13.47 11.44 3.92
N LYS A 45 -13.98 12.67 3.98
CA LYS A 45 -14.50 13.37 2.79
C LYS A 45 -13.41 13.74 1.78
N ILE A 46 -12.23 14.06 2.24
CA ILE A 46 -11.10 14.49 1.40
C ILE A 46 -9.99 13.44 1.33
N ASN A 47 -10.20 12.23 1.86
CA ASN A 47 -9.23 11.14 1.95
C ASN A 47 -7.88 11.59 2.55
N SER A 48 -7.92 12.35 3.65
CA SER A 48 -6.72 12.88 4.31
C SER A 48 -6.33 12.04 5.51
N SER A 49 -5.25 11.25 5.37
CA SER A 49 -4.64 10.48 6.46
C SER A 49 -4.18 11.37 7.62
N ALA A 50 -3.70 12.59 7.34
CA ALA A 50 -3.30 13.55 8.36
C ALA A 50 -4.47 13.99 9.25
N LEU A 51 -5.66 14.23 8.68
CA LEU A 51 -6.86 14.55 9.46
C LEU A 51 -7.40 13.34 10.23
N GLU A 52 -7.30 12.15 9.66
CA GLU A 52 -7.65 10.91 10.38
C GLU A 52 -6.71 10.66 11.56
N ALA A 53 -5.41 10.90 11.39
CA ALA A 53 -4.42 10.87 12.46
C ALA A 53 -4.74 11.88 13.57
N THR A 54 -5.08 13.12 13.22
CA THR A 54 -5.50 14.16 14.18
C THR A 54 -6.80 13.78 14.91
N ALA A 55 -7.72 13.11 14.23
CA ALA A 55 -8.93 12.59 14.84
C ALA A 55 -8.63 11.46 15.85
N ALA A 56 -7.68 10.57 15.52
CA ALA A 56 -7.23 9.50 16.42
C ALA A 56 -6.53 10.08 17.66
N ASP A 57 -5.69 11.09 17.49
CA ASP A 57 -5.03 11.81 18.58
C ASP A 57 -6.05 12.46 19.52
N SER A 58 -7.01 13.21 18.98
CA SER A 58 -8.09 13.81 19.76
C SER A 58 -8.93 12.77 20.52
N ARG A 59 -9.16 11.59 19.94
CA ARG A 59 -9.83 10.47 20.62
C ARG A 59 -8.98 9.92 21.78
N ASN A 60 -7.68 9.78 21.58
CA ASN A 60 -6.75 9.32 22.61
C ASN A 60 -6.71 10.31 23.78
N ASP A 61 -6.75 11.60 23.50
CA ASP A 61 -6.85 12.66 24.51
C ASP A 61 -8.14 12.56 25.32
N VAL A 62 -9.29 12.26 24.68
CA VAL A 62 -10.56 12.01 25.37
C VAL A 62 -10.43 10.85 26.32
N ILE A 63 -9.88 9.71 25.89
CA ILE A 63 -9.71 8.52 26.71
C ILE A 63 -8.79 8.83 27.93
N SER A 64 -7.67 9.49 27.67
CA SER A 64 -6.69 9.85 28.70
C SER A 64 -7.27 10.82 29.73
N THR A 65 -7.94 11.87 29.27
CA THR A 65 -8.56 12.87 30.16
C THR A 65 -9.74 12.28 30.92
N SER A 66 -10.53 11.40 30.29
CA SER A 66 -11.62 10.69 30.98
C SER A 66 -11.08 9.74 32.08
N ALA A 67 -9.98 9.05 31.83
CA ALA A 67 -9.35 8.20 32.83
C ALA A 67 -8.87 9.02 34.04
N VAL A 68 -8.28 10.21 33.82
CA VAL A 68 -7.88 11.12 34.88
C VAL A 68 -9.10 11.63 35.67
N LEU A 69 -10.17 12.03 34.96
CA LEU A 69 -11.41 12.49 35.61
C LEU A 69 -12.05 11.40 36.46
N VAL A 70 -12.16 10.18 35.93
CA VAL A 70 -12.70 9.01 36.66
C VAL A 70 -11.84 8.71 37.90
N SER A 71 -10.51 8.72 37.76
CA SER A 71 -9.58 8.52 38.85
C SER A 71 -9.79 9.57 39.97
N ALA A 72 -9.90 10.84 39.61
CA ALA A 72 -10.13 11.92 40.57
C ALA A 72 -11.46 11.77 41.32
N VAL A 73 -12.53 11.41 40.61
CA VAL A 73 -13.86 11.17 41.20
C VAL A 73 -13.82 9.97 42.16
N ILE A 74 -13.28 8.84 41.74
CA ILE A 74 -13.16 7.63 42.57
C ILE A 74 -12.32 7.91 43.83
N SER A 75 -11.18 8.57 43.65
CA SER A 75 -10.29 8.91 44.79
C SER A 75 -10.99 9.80 45.80
N HIS A 76 -11.84 10.73 45.35
CA HIS A 76 -12.59 11.61 46.25
C HIS A 76 -13.65 10.87 47.06
N PHE A 77 -14.45 10.02 46.40
CA PHE A 77 -15.59 9.33 47.08
C PHE A 77 -15.13 8.11 47.90
N PHE A 78 -14.20 7.33 47.39
CA PHE A 78 -13.79 6.07 48.01
C PHE A 78 -12.51 6.20 48.85
N LYS A 79 -11.84 7.36 48.81
CA LYS A 79 -10.54 7.62 49.49
C LYS A 79 -9.43 6.60 49.10
N ILE A 80 -9.54 6.05 47.91
CA ILE A 80 -8.55 5.14 47.31
C ILE A 80 -7.67 5.94 46.37
N ASN A 81 -6.37 5.88 46.52
CA ASN A 81 -5.44 6.59 45.64
C ASN A 81 -5.19 5.77 44.37
N LEU A 82 -5.95 6.04 43.29
CA LEU A 82 -5.83 5.38 41.99
C LEU A 82 -5.00 6.18 40.98
N ASP A 83 -4.61 7.42 41.29
CA ASP A 83 -4.01 8.36 40.33
C ASP A 83 -2.71 7.80 39.69
N GLY A 84 -1.84 7.18 40.51
CA GLY A 84 -0.62 6.56 39.99
C GLY A 84 -0.88 5.39 39.05
N TYR A 85 -1.81 4.50 39.40
CA TYR A 85 -2.15 3.32 38.57
C TYR A 85 -2.82 3.73 37.26
N MET A 86 -3.78 4.64 37.34
CA MET A 86 -4.46 5.17 36.13
C MET A 86 -3.48 5.93 35.23
N GLY A 87 -2.57 6.69 35.85
CA GLY A 87 -1.52 7.39 35.09
C GLY A 87 -0.56 6.45 34.36
N ILE A 88 -0.21 5.30 34.94
CA ILE A 88 0.59 4.26 34.26
C ILE A 88 -0.23 3.65 33.10
N ALA A 89 -1.48 3.28 33.36
CA ALA A 89 -2.34 2.70 32.31
C ALA A 89 -2.51 3.65 31.12
N VAL A 90 -2.75 4.93 31.38
CA VAL A 90 -2.82 5.97 30.34
C VAL A 90 -1.48 6.14 29.62
N ALA A 91 -0.36 6.12 30.34
CA ALA A 91 0.96 6.23 29.70
C ALA A 91 1.26 5.09 28.75
N VAL A 92 0.93 3.85 29.13
CA VAL A 92 1.07 2.65 28.27
C VAL A 92 0.15 2.77 27.05
N PHE A 93 -1.10 3.19 27.26
CA PHE A 93 -2.05 3.40 26.19
C PHE A 93 -1.58 4.45 25.17
N ILE A 94 -1.08 5.61 25.64
CA ILE A 94 -0.54 6.66 24.78
C ILE A 94 0.68 6.14 23.99
N LEU A 95 1.58 5.40 24.63
CA LEU A 95 2.75 4.84 23.96
C LEU A 95 2.34 3.86 22.85
N TYR A 96 1.41 2.95 23.13
CA TYR A 96 0.89 2.00 22.14
C TYR A 96 0.22 2.71 20.96
N SER A 97 -0.65 3.68 21.26
CA SER A 97 -1.35 4.49 20.21
C SER A 97 -0.37 5.32 19.40
N GLY A 98 0.66 5.88 20.05
CA GLY A 98 1.70 6.67 19.37
C GLY A 98 2.52 5.84 18.40
N ILE A 99 2.89 4.61 18.77
CA ILE A 99 3.60 3.68 17.87
C ILE A 99 2.73 3.34 16.66
N GLY A 100 1.43 3.06 16.88
CA GLY A 100 0.48 2.84 15.79
C GLY A 100 0.40 4.04 14.83
N LEU A 101 0.26 5.24 15.36
CA LEU A 101 0.18 6.47 14.57
C LEU A 101 1.45 6.72 13.74
N VAL A 102 2.63 6.50 14.33
CA VAL A 102 3.92 6.60 13.61
C VAL A 102 3.96 5.61 12.45
N LYS A 103 3.56 4.36 12.69
CA LYS A 103 3.51 3.34 11.65
C LYS A 103 2.55 3.73 10.53
N ASP A 104 1.31 4.09 10.84
CA ASP A 104 0.29 4.49 9.87
C ASP A 104 0.71 5.71 9.03
N THR A 105 1.54 6.58 9.60
CA THR A 105 2.07 7.77 8.90
C THR A 105 3.27 7.43 8.02
N LEU A 106 4.12 6.50 8.45
CA LEU A 106 5.33 6.13 7.71
C LEU A 106 5.04 5.10 6.60
N ASP A 107 4.09 4.18 6.80
CA ASP A 107 3.77 3.13 5.83
C ASP A 107 3.54 3.66 4.41
N PRO A 108 2.75 4.74 4.16
CA PRO A 108 2.59 5.31 2.83
C PRO A 108 3.90 5.86 2.24
N LEU A 109 4.78 6.42 3.07
CA LEU A 109 6.07 6.98 2.64
C LEU A 109 7.09 5.88 2.31
N LEU A 110 6.99 4.72 2.96
CA LEU A 110 7.86 3.56 2.73
C LEU A 110 7.38 2.66 1.59
N GLY A 111 6.21 2.94 1.01
CA GLY A 111 5.66 2.15 -0.10
C GLY A 111 4.69 1.07 0.37
N LYS A 112 3.62 1.46 1.07
CA LYS A 112 2.52 0.54 1.37
C LYS A 112 1.93 -0.03 0.08
N ALA A 113 1.71 -1.35 0.04
CA ALA A 113 1.04 -1.99 -1.08
C ALA A 113 -0.34 -1.34 -1.33
N PRO A 114 -0.69 -1.07 -2.60
CA PRO A 114 -1.99 -0.51 -2.95
C PRO A 114 -3.12 -1.48 -2.61
N GLU A 115 -4.35 -0.95 -2.50
CA GLU A 115 -5.53 -1.78 -2.31
C GLU A 115 -5.77 -2.67 -3.55
N PRO A 116 -6.04 -3.97 -3.38
CA PRO A 116 -6.24 -4.89 -4.52
C PRO A 116 -7.32 -4.42 -5.49
N GLU A 117 -8.38 -3.79 -4.99
CA GLU A 117 -9.47 -3.23 -5.78
C GLU A 117 -8.99 -2.13 -6.74
N LEU A 118 -8.04 -1.31 -6.31
CA LEU A 118 -7.44 -0.26 -7.14
C LEU A 118 -6.58 -0.88 -8.25
N VAL A 119 -5.80 -1.90 -7.92
CA VAL A 119 -4.98 -2.65 -8.90
C VAL A 119 -5.87 -3.26 -9.98
N ASP A 120 -6.90 -3.99 -9.58
CA ASP A 120 -7.87 -4.61 -10.46
C ASP A 120 -8.60 -3.60 -11.36
N TYR A 121 -8.99 -2.46 -10.79
CA TYR A 121 -9.64 -1.38 -11.53
C TYR A 121 -8.73 -0.82 -12.63
N ILE A 122 -7.47 -0.51 -12.30
CA ILE A 122 -6.52 0.06 -13.26
C ILE A 122 -6.28 -0.94 -14.40
N GLN A 123 -6.00 -2.20 -14.09
CA GLN A 123 -5.74 -3.23 -15.09
C GLN A 123 -6.95 -3.43 -16.02
N LYS A 124 -8.15 -3.60 -15.48
CA LYS A 124 -9.39 -3.77 -16.27
C LYS A 124 -9.67 -2.58 -17.15
N LYS A 125 -9.45 -1.36 -16.65
CA LYS A 125 -9.67 -0.14 -17.42
C LYS A 125 -8.67 -0.03 -18.58
N ILE A 126 -7.39 -0.32 -18.35
CA ILE A 126 -6.36 -0.32 -19.41
C ILE A 126 -6.68 -1.38 -20.47
N LEU A 127 -7.02 -2.59 -20.07
CA LEU A 127 -7.38 -3.69 -20.98
C LEU A 127 -8.66 -3.43 -21.79
N SER A 128 -9.46 -2.43 -21.41
CA SER A 128 -10.67 -2.05 -22.16
C SER A 128 -10.41 -1.15 -23.37
N TYR A 129 -9.18 -0.62 -23.52
CA TYR A 129 -8.82 0.20 -24.68
C TYR A 129 -8.53 -0.67 -25.89
N ASP A 130 -9.01 -0.23 -27.04
CA ASP A 130 -8.82 -0.94 -28.30
C ASP A 130 -7.34 -1.00 -28.69
N GLY A 131 -6.88 -2.19 -29.09
CA GLY A 131 -5.48 -2.43 -29.45
C GLY A 131 -4.55 -2.80 -28.27
N VAL A 132 -5.01 -2.72 -27.02
CA VAL A 132 -4.27 -3.21 -25.86
C VAL A 132 -4.40 -4.73 -25.78
N LEU A 133 -3.26 -5.44 -25.74
CA LEU A 133 -3.17 -6.90 -25.68
C LEU A 133 -2.95 -7.42 -24.26
N GLY A 134 -2.18 -6.68 -23.47
CA GLY A 134 -1.82 -7.05 -22.12
C GLY A 134 -1.31 -5.88 -21.31
N THR A 135 -1.13 -6.10 -20.00
CA THR A 135 -0.55 -5.13 -19.07
C THR A 135 0.20 -5.85 -17.97
N HIS A 136 1.38 -5.35 -17.59
CA HIS A 136 2.22 -5.88 -16.53
C HIS A 136 3.01 -4.77 -15.82
N ASP A 137 3.77 -5.12 -14.78
CA ASP A 137 4.63 -4.23 -14.00
C ASP A 137 3.94 -2.96 -13.51
N LEU A 138 2.67 -3.09 -13.08
CA LEU A 138 1.94 -1.99 -12.48
C LEU A 138 2.53 -1.64 -11.12
N MET A 139 3.11 -0.44 -11.01
CA MET A 139 3.57 0.15 -9.76
C MET A 139 2.67 1.34 -9.40
N ILE A 140 2.28 1.42 -8.14
CA ILE A 140 1.43 2.51 -7.63
C ILE A 140 2.09 3.11 -6.39
N HIS A 141 2.23 4.44 -6.40
CA HIS A 141 2.72 5.22 -5.28
C HIS A 141 1.63 6.18 -4.81
N ASP A 142 1.28 6.11 -3.52
CA ASP A 142 0.30 7.00 -2.90
C ASP A 142 1.02 7.93 -1.91
N TYR A 143 1.10 9.21 -2.25
CA TYR A 143 1.70 10.26 -1.41
C TYR A 143 0.64 11.10 -0.68
N GLY A 144 -0.57 10.57 -0.56
CA GLY A 144 -1.68 11.24 0.10
C GLY A 144 -2.72 11.84 -0.86
N PRO A 145 -3.65 12.65 -0.35
CA PRO A 145 -4.80 13.13 -1.10
C PRO A 145 -4.43 13.84 -2.40
N GLY A 146 -4.93 13.30 -3.51
CA GLY A 146 -4.71 13.89 -4.83
C GLY A 146 -3.28 13.78 -5.38
N ARG A 147 -2.43 12.93 -4.78
CA ARG A 147 -1.03 12.71 -5.21
C ARG A 147 -0.73 11.24 -5.37
N LYS A 148 -1.48 10.58 -6.25
CA LYS A 148 -1.22 9.20 -6.67
C LYS A 148 -0.50 9.19 -8.00
N PHE A 149 0.54 8.38 -8.07
CA PHE A 149 1.32 8.15 -9.28
C PHE A 149 1.35 6.66 -9.56
N ALA A 150 1.28 6.30 -10.83
CA ALA A 150 1.44 4.92 -11.26
C ALA A 150 2.35 4.84 -12.48
N SER A 151 2.97 3.70 -12.67
CA SER A 151 3.59 3.32 -13.94
C SER A 151 3.14 1.91 -14.29
N VAL A 152 2.98 1.65 -15.58
CA VAL A 152 2.49 0.37 -16.09
C VAL A 152 3.06 0.12 -17.47
N HIS A 153 3.34 -1.13 -17.78
CA HIS A 153 3.68 -1.58 -19.13
C HIS A 153 2.40 -2.02 -19.84
N VAL A 154 2.24 -1.58 -21.10
CA VAL A 154 1.09 -1.91 -21.95
C VAL A 154 1.56 -2.55 -23.22
N GLU A 155 1.15 -3.80 -23.41
CA GLU A 155 1.46 -4.60 -24.59
C GLU A 155 0.52 -4.27 -25.75
N MET A 156 1.08 -3.93 -26.90
CA MET A 156 0.33 -3.67 -28.14
C MET A 156 1.03 -4.34 -29.32
N ALA A 157 0.30 -4.56 -30.44
CA ALA A 157 0.87 -5.21 -31.60
C ALA A 157 2.00 -4.40 -32.24
N ALA A 158 3.19 -5.00 -32.40
CA ALA A 158 4.37 -4.38 -33.01
C ALA A 158 4.14 -4.02 -34.49
N GLU A 159 3.27 -4.74 -35.18
CA GLU A 159 2.90 -4.53 -36.57
C GLU A 159 1.86 -3.40 -36.77
N GLY A 160 1.40 -2.82 -35.67
CA GLY A 160 0.47 -1.70 -35.66
C GLY A 160 1.09 -0.38 -36.11
N ASP A 161 0.25 0.61 -36.35
CA ASP A 161 0.68 1.98 -36.57
C ASP A 161 1.14 2.59 -35.25
N VAL A 162 2.43 2.93 -35.15
CA VAL A 162 3.06 3.50 -33.93
C VAL A 162 2.35 4.77 -33.47
N LEU A 163 1.89 5.63 -34.42
CA LEU A 163 1.19 6.87 -34.07
C LEU A 163 -0.19 6.58 -33.45
N LYS A 164 -0.89 5.56 -33.96
CA LYS A 164 -2.16 5.13 -33.37
C LYS A 164 -1.95 4.49 -31.99
N SER A 165 -0.92 3.67 -31.83
CA SER A 165 -0.57 3.10 -30.53
C SER A 165 -0.26 4.19 -29.51
N HIS A 166 0.50 5.21 -29.92
CA HIS A 166 0.81 6.36 -29.07
C HIS A 166 -0.46 7.15 -28.68
N ASP A 167 -1.40 7.34 -29.62
CA ASP A 167 -2.66 8.03 -29.34
C ASP A 167 -3.52 7.27 -28.31
N VAL A 168 -3.54 5.95 -28.38
CA VAL A 168 -4.21 5.11 -27.35
C VAL A 168 -3.55 5.30 -25.98
N ILE A 169 -2.21 5.29 -25.91
CA ILE A 169 -1.47 5.50 -24.66
C ILE A 169 -1.77 6.88 -24.07
N ASP A 170 -1.69 7.94 -24.89
CA ASP A 170 -1.99 9.30 -24.45
C ASP A 170 -3.44 9.44 -23.95
N ASN A 171 -4.38 8.73 -24.57
CA ASN A 171 -5.78 8.68 -24.10
C ASN A 171 -5.90 7.95 -22.75
N ILE A 172 -5.16 6.86 -22.53
CA ILE A 172 -5.12 6.17 -21.25
C ILE A 172 -4.62 7.13 -20.16
N GLU A 173 -3.46 7.78 -20.37
CA GLU A 173 -2.87 8.69 -19.41
C GLU A 173 -3.79 9.88 -19.07
N ARG A 174 -4.40 10.50 -20.08
CA ARG A 174 -5.37 11.60 -19.92
C ARG A 174 -6.63 11.18 -19.17
N ASP A 175 -7.16 10.01 -19.48
CA ASP A 175 -8.37 9.51 -18.84
C ASP A 175 -8.16 9.22 -17.36
N PHE A 176 -7.03 8.62 -16.98
CA PHE A 176 -6.71 8.39 -15.58
C PHE A 176 -6.46 9.71 -14.84
N LEU A 177 -5.79 10.67 -15.48
CA LEU A 177 -5.56 11.97 -14.86
C LEU A 177 -6.88 12.74 -14.65
N SER A 178 -7.74 12.79 -15.66
CA SER A 178 -8.95 13.63 -15.65
C SER A 178 -10.11 13.01 -14.88
N LYS A 179 -10.29 11.68 -14.94
CA LYS A 179 -11.44 10.98 -14.35
C LYS A 179 -11.13 10.40 -12.96
N ASP A 180 -9.88 9.95 -12.73
CA ASP A 180 -9.49 9.23 -11.52
C ASP A 180 -8.50 10.02 -10.64
N ASN A 181 -8.05 11.19 -11.12
CA ASN A 181 -7.01 11.99 -10.46
C ASN A 181 -5.75 11.18 -10.16
N LEU A 182 -5.42 10.24 -11.07
CA LEU A 182 -4.25 9.38 -11.02
C LEU A 182 -3.29 9.76 -12.15
N ASN A 183 -2.09 10.19 -11.80
CA ASN A 183 -1.02 10.42 -12.76
C ASN A 183 -0.35 9.09 -13.10
N ILE A 184 -0.68 8.51 -14.25
CA ILE A 184 -0.12 7.26 -14.72
C ILE A 184 0.83 7.51 -15.89
N ILE A 185 1.96 6.80 -15.89
CA ILE A 185 2.92 6.77 -17.00
C ILE A 185 2.84 5.39 -17.62
N VAL A 186 2.61 5.35 -18.93
CA VAL A 186 2.49 4.09 -19.66
C VAL A 186 3.74 3.84 -20.48
N HIS A 187 4.41 2.72 -20.19
CA HIS A 187 5.47 2.21 -21.05
C HIS A 187 4.87 1.34 -22.17
N TYR A 188 5.20 1.68 -23.41
CA TYR A 188 4.73 0.95 -24.59
C TYR A 188 5.60 -0.27 -24.86
N ASP A 189 5.03 -1.47 -24.86
CA ASP A 189 5.70 -2.72 -25.17
C ASP A 189 5.17 -3.29 -26.49
N PRO A 190 5.93 -3.18 -27.60
CA PRO A 190 5.53 -3.75 -28.87
C PRO A 190 5.71 -5.27 -28.89
N ILE A 191 4.60 -6.01 -29.07
CA ILE A 191 4.61 -7.49 -29.15
C ILE A 191 4.39 -7.94 -30.58
N VAL A 192 5.27 -8.81 -31.07
CA VAL A 192 5.11 -9.45 -32.38
C VAL A 192 3.93 -10.43 -32.30
N THR A 193 2.89 -10.19 -33.11
CA THR A 193 1.65 -10.98 -33.12
C THR A 193 1.47 -11.81 -34.38
N LYS A 194 2.19 -11.49 -35.46
CA LYS A 194 2.04 -12.13 -36.79
C LYS A 194 3.08 -13.17 -37.12
N ASP A 195 4.00 -13.48 -36.21
CA ASP A 195 4.99 -14.54 -36.38
C ASP A 195 4.54 -15.80 -35.63
N ASP A 196 4.10 -16.80 -36.38
CA ASP A 196 3.59 -18.05 -35.80
C ASP A 196 4.66 -18.78 -34.99
N ILE A 197 5.94 -18.71 -35.40
CA ILE A 197 7.05 -19.34 -34.67
C ILE A 197 7.24 -18.70 -33.30
N VAL A 198 7.19 -17.38 -33.25
CA VAL A 198 7.31 -16.63 -31.98
C VAL A 198 6.10 -16.90 -31.08
N ASN A 199 4.90 -16.94 -31.65
CA ASN A 199 3.67 -17.20 -30.90
C ASN A 199 3.62 -18.63 -30.35
N ASP A 200 3.99 -19.62 -31.13
CA ASP A 200 4.08 -21.02 -30.70
C ASP A 200 5.12 -21.19 -29.59
N PHE A 201 6.28 -20.53 -29.75
CA PHE A 201 7.31 -20.56 -28.73
C PHE A 201 6.87 -19.87 -27.44
N ARG A 202 6.20 -18.71 -27.52
CA ARG A 202 5.65 -17.99 -26.38
C ARG A 202 4.65 -18.85 -25.61
N SER A 203 3.71 -19.47 -26.31
CA SER A 203 2.70 -20.34 -25.71
C SER A 203 3.33 -21.54 -25.00
N TRP A 204 4.27 -22.18 -25.67
CA TRP A 204 5.01 -23.29 -25.10
C TRP A 204 5.83 -22.87 -23.85
N LEU A 205 6.57 -21.76 -23.94
CA LEU A 205 7.39 -21.27 -22.81
C LEU A 205 6.50 -20.91 -21.60
N MET A 206 5.35 -20.29 -21.84
CA MET A 206 4.39 -19.97 -20.79
C MET A 206 3.86 -21.21 -20.08
N GLU A 207 3.57 -22.29 -20.83
CA GLU A 207 3.18 -23.59 -20.24
C GLU A 207 4.31 -24.18 -19.38
N GLN A 208 5.57 -24.13 -19.86
CA GLN A 208 6.70 -24.62 -19.10
C GLN A 208 6.90 -23.84 -17.81
N VAL A 209 6.84 -22.51 -17.86
CA VAL A 209 7.00 -21.65 -16.69
C VAL A 209 5.86 -21.87 -15.68
N LYS A 210 4.62 -22.00 -16.13
CA LYS A 210 3.47 -22.35 -15.28
C LYS A 210 3.54 -23.75 -14.70
N SER A 211 4.27 -24.68 -15.33
CA SER A 211 4.49 -26.02 -14.77
C SER A 211 5.45 -26.00 -13.56
N ILE A 212 6.31 -24.97 -13.45
CA ILE A 212 7.14 -24.77 -12.27
C ILE A 212 6.27 -24.24 -11.11
N ASP A 213 5.51 -23.18 -11.37
CA ASP A 213 4.51 -22.64 -10.42
C ASP A 213 3.41 -21.91 -11.20
N PRO A 214 2.11 -22.15 -10.89
CA PRO A 214 0.98 -21.53 -11.59
C PRO A 214 0.91 -20.01 -11.49
N HIS A 215 1.56 -19.40 -10.49
CA HIS A 215 1.57 -17.94 -10.28
C HIS A 215 2.65 -17.22 -11.09
N LEU A 216 3.55 -17.96 -11.74
CA LEU A 216 4.56 -17.37 -12.63
C LEU A 216 3.93 -16.92 -13.94
N SER A 217 4.39 -15.78 -14.46
CA SER A 217 4.05 -15.29 -15.79
C SER A 217 5.28 -14.73 -16.50
N ILE A 218 5.24 -14.73 -17.84
CA ILE A 218 6.30 -14.16 -18.68
C ILE A 218 5.71 -13.03 -19.53
N HIS A 219 6.53 -11.99 -19.76
CA HIS A 219 6.19 -10.82 -20.54
C HIS A 219 7.36 -10.41 -21.44
N ASP A 220 7.11 -9.58 -22.42
CA ASP A 220 8.11 -8.98 -23.35
C ASP A 220 9.06 -10.02 -23.98
N LEU A 221 8.52 -11.18 -24.40
CA LEU A 221 9.34 -12.21 -25.04
C LEU A 221 9.85 -11.73 -26.40
N ARG A 222 11.17 -11.69 -26.53
CA ARG A 222 11.90 -11.42 -27.77
C ARG A 222 12.85 -12.56 -28.09
N ILE A 223 12.82 -13.02 -29.32
CA ILE A 223 13.71 -14.03 -29.87
C ILE A 223 14.71 -13.33 -30.79
N VAL A 224 15.99 -13.31 -30.41
CA VAL A 224 17.05 -12.65 -31.16
C VAL A 224 17.98 -13.69 -31.78
N PRO A 225 17.77 -14.04 -33.08
CA PRO A 225 18.62 -15.00 -33.77
C PRO A 225 20.06 -14.50 -33.90
N GLY A 226 21.02 -15.36 -33.59
CA GLY A 226 22.43 -15.13 -33.81
C GLY A 226 23.06 -16.23 -34.68
N ASN A 227 24.30 -16.03 -35.13
CA ASN A 227 24.97 -16.99 -36.03
C ASN A 227 25.31 -18.34 -35.36
N SER A 228 25.54 -18.35 -34.06
CA SER A 228 25.91 -19.53 -33.28
C SER A 228 24.84 -19.99 -32.29
N HIS A 229 23.99 -19.09 -31.84
CA HIS A 229 22.95 -19.34 -30.85
C HIS A 229 21.85 -18.28 -31.00
N THR A 230 20.66 -18.57 -30.47
CA THR A 230 19.54 -17.65 -30.38
C THR A 230 19.38 -17.18 -28.95
N ASN A 231 19.34 -15.87 -28.74
CA ASN A 231 19.06 -15.29 -27.42
C ASN A 231 17.57 -15.19 -27.18
N LEU A 232 17.14 -15.60 -26.01
CA LEU A 232 15.79 -15.36 -25.46
C LEU A 232 15.88 -14.26 -24.43
N VAL A 233 15.10 -13.21 -24.65
CA VAL A 233 14.97 -12.10 -23.72
C VAL A 233 13.50 -12.02 -23.32
N PHE A 234 13.21 -12.08 -22.05
CA PHE A 234 11.88 -11.96 -21.50
C PHE A 234 11.91 -11.62 -20.02
N ASP A 235 10.85 -11.01 -19.54
CA ASP A 235 10.64 -10.77 -18.13
C ASP A 235 9.80 -11.89 -17.52
N CYS A 236 10.15 -12.29 -16.30
CA CYS A 236 9.41 -13.30 -15.54
C CYS A 236 8.96 -12.71 -14.20
N VAL A 237 7.65 -12.58 -14.02
CA VAL A 237 7.08 -12.13 -12.76
C VAL A 237 7.09 -13.27 -11.76
N MET A 238 7.76 -13.04 -10.63
CA MET A 238 7.91 -14.00 -9.54
C MET A 238 7.28 -13.44 -8.26
N PRO A 239 6.06 -13.88 -7.90
CA PRO A 239 5.44 -13.46 -6.64
C PRO A 239 6.22 -13.91 -5.39
N HIS A 240 6.13 -13.12 -4.33
CA HIS A 240 6.84 -13.39 -3.06
C HIS A 240 6.41 -14.70 -2.36
N CYS A 241 5.28 -15.30 -2.75
CA CYS A 241 4.82 -16.58 -2.19
C CYS A 241 5.57 -17.80 -2.72
N ILE A 242 6.42 -17.64 -3.75
CA ILE A 242 7.16 -18.75 -4.35
C ILE A 242 8.40 -19.06 -3.51
N ASN A 243 8.54 -20.31 -3.10
CA ASN A 243 9.66 -20.76 -2.28
C ASN A 243 10.87 -21.21 -3.14
N MET A 244 11.33 -20.31 -4.01
CA MET A 244 12.47 -20.50 -4.92
C MET A 244 13.20 -19.16 -5.07
N SER A 245 14.52 -19.18 -5.22
CA SER A 245 15.28 -17.96 -5.52
C SER A 245 15.22 -17.61 -7.02
N PRO A 246 15.39 -16.35 -7.40
CA PRO A 246 15.43 -15.95 -8.82
C PRO A 246 16.49 -16.69 -9.64
N SER A 247 17.63 -17.03 -9.02
CA SER A 247 18.70 -17.80 -9.67
C SER A 247 18.31 -19.25 -9.93
N GLU A 248 17.60 -19.89 -9.01
CA GLU A 248 17.07 -21.24 -9.18
C GLU A 248 16.00 -21.28 -10.26
N LEU A 249 15.06 -20.31 -10.24
CA LEU A 249 14.03 -20.18 -11.27
C LEU A 249 14.67 -20.02 -12.67
N LYS A 250 15.66 -19.13 -12.80
CA LYS A 250 16.38 -18.92 -14.06
C LYS A 250 17.07 -20.19 -14.55
N ALA A 251 17.70 -20.93 -13.65
CA ALA A 251 18.36 -22.19 -13.98
C ALA A 251 17.35 -23.25 -14.46
N GLU A 252 16.19 -23.35 -13.82
CA GLU A 252 15.15 -24.31 -14.17
C GLU A 252 14.49 -23.97 -15.51
N ILE A 253 14.15 -22.69 -15.75
CA ILE A 253 13.62 -22.25 -17.06
C ILE A 253 14.64 -22.57 -18.16
N ARG A 254 15.91 -22.25 -17.94
CA ARG A 254 17.01 -22.57 -18.90
C ARG A 254 17.11 -24.05 -19.18
N ARG A 255 16.98 -24.90 -18.16
CA ARG A 255 16.98 -26.36 -18.29
C ARG A 255 15.83 -26.83 -19.19
N LEU A 256 14.61 -26.33 -18.95
CA LEU A 256 13.42 -26.68 -19.74
C LEU A 256 13.55 -26.23 -21.19
N VAL A 257 14.04 -25.01 -21.42
CA VAL A 257 14.29 -24.50 -22.78
C VAL A 257 15.32 -25.36 -23.51
N ASN A 258 16.45 -25.69 -22.88
CA ASN A 258 17.54 -26.44 -23.51
C ASN A 258 17.15 -27.89 -23.88
N ILE A 259 16.18 -28.48 -23.21
CA ILE A 259 15.67 -29.82 -23.57
C ILE A 259 15.05 -29.81 -24.97
N LYS A 260 14.30 -28.78 -25.32
CA LYS A 260 13.57 -28.70 -26.61
C LYS A 260 14.34 -27.87 -27.65
N TYR A 261 15.07 -26.86 -27.21
CA TYR A 261 15.79 -25.89 -28.05
C TYR A 261 17.24 -25.72 -27.57
N PRO A 262 18.16 -26.68 -27.89
CA PRO A 262 19.53 -26.70 -27.33
C PRO A 262 20.38 -25.45 -27.67
N ASN A 263 20.04 -24.72 -28.73
CA ASN A 263 20.76 -23.54 -29.20
C ASN A 263 20.15 -22.21 -28.71
N TYR A 264 19.17 -22.26 -27.78
CA TYR A 264 18.51 -21.08 -27.22
C TYR A 264 19.08 -20.78 -25.82
N TYR A 265 19.44 -19.51 -25.58
CA TYR A 265 20.10 -19.06 -24.36
C TYR A 265 19.39 -17.86 -23.74
#